data_a6bd95a48d95e92cd7b9db5e2c8836ea
#
_entry.id   a6bd95a48d95e92cd7b9db5e2c8836ea
#
_cell.length_a   1.000
_cell.length_b   1.000
_cell.length_c   1.000
_cell.angle_alpha   90.00
_cell.angle_beta   90.00
_cell.angle_gamma   90.00
#
_symmetry.space_group_name_H-M   'P 1'
#
loop_
_entity.id
_entity.type
_entity.pdbx_description
1 polymer ?
#
loop_
_entity_poly.entity_id
_entity_poly.type
_entity_poly.pdbx_seq_one_letter_code
_entity_poly.pdbx_strand_id
1 'polypeptide(L)'
;MKIVITGGAGFIGSHVVDAYIKEGHEAVVIDDLSSGKEENLNPKARFHKLDIRSKEAREVILREKPDIINHHAAQMSVPRSVLDPFFDADVNVRGVLNVLEAAKDSGVKKVIFISSGGAIYGEVGEHPATEDSPIRPLSPYAVTKVAGENYLFFYKNQYGLDFTVLRYANIYGPRQISHGEAGVVAIFMERLMSGKPC
;
A
#
# COMPACT_ATOMS: atom_id res chain seq x y z
N MET A 1 -20.20 -4.13 -2.82
CA MET A 1 -19.21 -3.91 -3.88
C MET A 1 -18.16 -5.01 -3.81
N LYS A 2 -17.50 -5.29 -4.91
CA LYS A 2 -16.31 -6.15 -4.94
C LYS A 2 -15.06 -5.27 -4.93
N ILE A 3 -14.15 -5.54 -4.00
CA ILE A 3 -12.95 -4.74 -3.80
C ILE A 3 -11.72 -5.66 -3.87
N VAL A 4 -10.77 -5.32 -4.72
CA VAL A 4 -9.44 -5.94 -4.71
C VAL A 4 -8.53 -5.13 -3.78
N ILE A 5 -7.90 -5.81 -2.83
CA ILE A 5 -6.94 -5.21 -1.91
C ILE A 5 -5.57 -5.85 -2.18
N THR A 6 -4.63 -5.10 -2.74
CA THR A 6 -3.25 -5.56 -2.86
C THR A 6 -2.51 -5.28 -1.56
N GLY A 7 -1.62 -6.17 -1.14
CA GLY A 7 -0.97 -6.05 0.17
C GLY A 7 -1.91 -6.32 1.36
N GLY A 8 -3.01 -7.06 1.12
CA GLY A 8 -4.06 -7.30 2.12
C GLY A 8 -3.70 -8.30 3.23
N ALA A 9 -2.55 -8.97 3.16
CA ALA A 9 -1.98 -9.78 4.24
C ALA A 9 -1.00 -9.00 5.12
N GLY A 10 -0.67 -7.76 4.74
CA GLY A 10 0.18 -6.86 5.52
C GLY A 10 -0.52 -6.27 6.73
N PHE A 11 0.22 -5.52 7.56
CA PHE A 11 -0.30 -4.87 8.75
C PHE A 11 -1.55 -4.02 8.45
N ILE A 12 -1.40 -2.95 7.66
CA ILE A 12 -2.50 -2.01 7.40
C ILE A 12 -3.56 -2.65 6.50
N GLY A 13 -3.13 -3.31 5.42
CA GLY A 13 -4.04 -3.91 4.44
C GLY A 13 -5.01 -4.92 5.04
N SER A 14 -4.56 -5.73 6.01
CA SER A 14 -5.42 -6.73 6.67
C SER A 14 -6.54 -6.11 7.52
N HIS A 15 -6.29 -4.97 8.18
CA HIS A 15 -7.34 -4.22 8.87
C HIS A 15 -8.36 -3.62 7.90
N VAL A 16 -7.89 -3.15 6.75
CA VAL A 16 -8.77 -2.64 5.69
C VAL A 16 -9.63 -3.75 5.10
N VAL A 17 -9.08 -4.95 4.89
CA VAL A 17 -9.84 -6.14 4.47
C VAL A 17 -10.94 -6.47 5.48
N ASP A 18 -10.59 -6.50 6.78
CA ASP A 18 -11.55 -6.78 7.85
C ASP A 18 -12.70 -5.74 7.87
N ALA A 19 -12.35 -4.46 7.71
CA ALA A 19 -13.34 -3.38 7.67
C ALA A 19 -14.29 -3.53 6.47
N TYR A 20 -13.78 -3.78 5.28
CA TYR A 20 -14.62 -3.99 4.10
C TYR A 20 -15.56 -5.19 4.24
N ILE A 21 -15.07 -6.31 4.78
CA ILE A 21 -15.89 -7.49 5.01
C ILE A 21 -16.98 -7.23 6.06
N LYS A 22 -16.63 -6.48 7.13
CA LYS A 22 -17.60 -6.09 8.17
C LYS A 22 -18.73 -5.23 7.61
N GLU A 23 -18.42 -4.35 6.65
CA GLU A 23 -19.41 -3.51 5.95
C GLU A 23 -20.14 -4.25 4.82
N GLY A 24 -19.99 -5.57 4.71
CA GLY A 24 -20.71 -6.40 3.74
C GLY A 24 -20.16 -6.35 2.32
N HIS A 25 -18.91 -5.95 2.13
CA HIS A 25 -18.25 -5.96 0.83
C HIS A 25 -17.56 -7.30 0.56
N GLU A 26 -17.43 -7.65 -0.70
CA GLU A 26 -16.66 -8.80 -1.15
C GLU A 26 -15.20 -8.38 -1.31
N ALA A 27 -14.30 -9.01 -0.56
CA ALA A 27 -12.87 -8.71 -0.57
C ALA A 27 -12.08 -9.80 -1.31
N VAL A 28 -11.21 -9.36 -2.22
CA VAL A 28 -10.22 -10.20 -2.89
C VAL A 28 -8.84 -9.66 -2.57
N VAL A 29 -7.97 -10.48 -1.99
CA VAL A 29 -6.62 -10.11 -1.57
C VAL A 29 -5.60 -10.64 -2.57
N ILE A 30 -4.69 -9.77 -3.01
CA ILE A 30 -3.48 -10.13 -3.75
C ILE A 30 -2.28 -9.71 -2.90
N ASP A 31 -1.44 -10.68 -2.49
CA ASP A 31 -0.27 -10.45 -1.66
C ASP A 31 0.76 -11.56 -1.92
N ASP A 32 2.03 -11.24 -1.99
CA ASP A 32 3.10 -12.23 -2.21
C ASP A 32 3.66 -12.82 -0.91
N LEU A 33 3.19 -12.31 0.23
CA LEU A 33 3.64 -12.63 1.58
C LEU A 33 5.13 -12.30 1.84
N SER A 34 5.70 -11.38 1.08
CA SER A 34 7.09 -10.92 1.32
C SER A 34 7.26 -10.19 2.65
N SER A 35 6.20 -9.51 3.11
CA SER A 35 6.10 -8.90 4.44
C SER A 35 4.76 -9.18 5.13
N GLY A 36 3.76 -9.58 4.35
CA GLY A 36 2.46 -10.03 4.84
C GLY A 36 2.54 -11.41 5.50
N LYS A 37 1.52 -11.76 6.27
CA LYS A 37 1.43 -13.04 6.97
C LYS A 37 0.07 -13.70 6.69
N GLU A 38 0.08 -15.03 6.48
CA GLU A 38 -1.16 -15.79 6.26
C GLU A 38 -2.13 -15.67 7.46
N GLU A 39 -1.60 -15.56 8.67
CA GLU A 39 -2.40 -15.39 9.90
C GLU A 39 -3.21 -14.08 9.94
N ASN A 40 -2.83 -13.09 9.13
CA ASN A 40 -3.57 -11.83 9.00
C ASN A 40 -4.74 -11.89 8.02
N LEU A 41 -4.83 -12.98 7.23
CA LEU A 41 -5.87 -13.11 6.21
C LEU A 41 -7.24 -13.34 6.84
N ASN A 42 -8.23 -12.54 6.45
CA ASN A 42 -9.60 -12.79 6.83
C ASN A 42 -10.12 -14.04 6.10
N PRO A 43 -10.68 -15.04 6.80
CA PRO A 43 -11.14 -16.29 6.17
C PRO A 43 -12.30 -16.11 5.18
N LYS A 44 -12.96 -14.96 5.19
CA LYS A 44 -14.03 -14.62 4.23
C LYS A 44 -13.50 -13.94 2.97
N ALA A 45 -12.23 -13.52 2.95
CA ALA A 45 -11.60 -12.94 1.77
C ALA A 45 -11.14 -14.05 0.81
N ARG A 46 -11.25 -13.83 -0.50
CA ARG A 46 -10.55 -14.67 -1.47
C ARG A 46 -9.09 -14.22 -1.52
N PHE A 47 -8.17 -15.16 -1.43
CA PHE A 47 -6.74 -14.89 -1.40
C PHE A 47 -6.02 -15.45 -2.63
N HIS A 48 -5.17 -14.63 -3.22
CA HIS A 48 -4.25 -15.00 -4.29
C HIS A 48 -2.82 -14.62 -3.86
N LYS A 49 -1.98 -15.65 -3.67
CA LYS A 49 -0.55 -15.46 -3.37
C LYS A 49 0.19 -15.12 -4.66
N LEU A 50 0.29 -13.83 -4.97
CA LEU A 50 0.88 -13.33 -6.22
C LEU A 50 1.60 -12.01 -5.98
N ASP A 51 2.71 -11.84 -6.71
CA ASP A 51 3.40 -10.56 -6.83
C ASP A 51 2.62 -9.61 -7.75
N ILE A 52 2.41 -8.37 -7.32
CA ILE A 52 1.68 -7.35 -8.10
C ILE A 52 2.34 -7.04 -9.46
N ARG A 53 3.63 -7.38 -9.62
CA ARG A 53 4.37 -7.22 -10.89
C ARG A 53 4.06 -8.31 -11.91
N SER A 54 3.46 -9.40 -11.47
CA SER A 54 3.23 -10.59 -12.30
C SER A 54 2.07 -10.41 -13.28
N LYS A 55 2.12 -11.16 -14.36
CA LYS A 55 1.02 -11.26 -15.33
C LYS A 55 -0.22 -11.88 -14.68
N GLU A 56 -0.01 -12.85 -13.80
CA GLU A 56 -1.07 -13.56 -13.08
C GLU A 56 -1.86 -12.62 -12.16
N ALA A 57 -1.20 -11.67 -11.49
CA ALA A 57 -1.88 -10.66 -10.68
C ALA A 57 -2.80 -9.77 -11.55
N ARG A 58 -2.33 -9.36 -12.74
CA ARG A 58 -3.16 -8.64 -13.71
C ARG A 58 -4.35 -9.48 -14.18
N GLU A 59 -4.15 -10.75 -14.51
CA GLU A 59 -5.20 -11.66 -14.94
C GLU A 59 -6.26 -11.88 -13.85
N VAL A 60 -5.86 -11.92 -12.58
CA VAL A 60 -6.80 -11.97 -11.45
C VAL A 60 -7.67 -10.71 -11.43
N ILE A 61 -7.11 -9.52 -11.52
CA ILE A 61 -7.88 -8.27 -11.51
C ILE A 61 -8.86 -8.23 -12.70
N LEU A 62 -8.41 -8.59 -13.89
CA LEU A 62 -9.26 -8.65 -15.09
C LEU A 62 -10.43 -9.62 -14.95
N ARG A 63 -10.19 -10.80 -14.36
CA ARG A 63 -11.21 -11.82 -14.12
C ARG A 63 -12.20 -11.41 -13.04
N GLU A 64 -11.70 -10.81 -11.94
CA GLU A 64 -12.52 -10.40 -10.80
C GLU A 64 -13.40 -9.20 -11.10
N LYS A 65 -13.01 -8.32 -12.03
CA LYS A 65 -13.73 -7.10 -12.40
C LYS A 65 -14.22 -6.33 -11.17
N PRO A 66 -13.30 -5.88 -10.29
CA PRO A 66 -13.69 -5.23 -9.06
C PRO A 66 -14.30 -3.85 -9.31
N ASP A 67 -15.15 -3.40 -8.41
CA ASP A 67 -15.64 -2.02 -8.39
C ASP A 67 -14.52 -1.04 -8.00
N ILE A 68 -13.67 -1.47 -7.04
CA ILE A 68 -12.60 -0.65 -6.45
C ILE A 68 -11.33 -1.51 -6.31
N ILE A 69 -10.18 -0.87 -6.54
CA ILE A 69 -8.89 -1.41 -6.11
C ILE A 69 -8.35 -0.55 -4.98
N ASN A 70 -8.00 -1.16 -3.85
CA ASN A 70 -7.31 -0.52 -2.75
C ASN A 70 -5.87 -1.04 -2.69
N HIS A 71 -4.91 -0.19 -3.08
CA HIS A 71 -3.53 -0.60 -3.35
C HIS A 71 -2.61 -0.30 -2.18
N HIS A 72 -2.35 -1.33 -1.34
CA HIS A 72 -1.41 -1.29 -0.22
C HIS A 72 -0.07 -1.96 -0.52
N ALA A 73 0.00 -2.86 -1.50
CA ALA A 73 1.24 -3.58 -1.80
C ALA A 73 2.36 -2.61 -2.19
N ALA A 74 3.47 -2.70 -1.49
CA ALA A 74 4.66 -1.88 -1.75
C ALA A 74 5.90 -2.49 -1.08
N GLN A 75 7.08 -2.23 -1.64
CA GLN A 75 8.31 -2.19 -0.86
C GLN A 75 8.24 -0.93 0.02
N MET A 76 8.29 -1.08 1.34
CA MET A 76 8.01 0.03 2.28
C MET A 76 9.24 0.51 3.05
N SER A 77 10.34 -0.24 3.00
CA SER A 77 11.55 0.06 3.77
C SER A 77 12.39 1.15 3.12
N VAL A 78 12.50 2.29 3.79
CA VAL A 78 13.34 3.41 3.33
C VAL A 78 14.82 3.00 3.23
N PRO A 79 15.47 2.36 4.24
CA PRO A 79 16.84 1.90 4.09
C PRO A 79 17.04 0.91 2.94
N ARG A 80 16.08 -0.03 2.74
CA ARG A 80 16.17 -0.97 1.61
C ARG A 80 16.08 -0.23 0.27
N SER A 81 15.23 0.79 0.16
CA SER A 81 15.12 1.57 -1.07
C SER A 81 16.42 2.29 -1.43
N VAL A 82 17.19 2.74 -0.42
CA VAL A 82 18.49 3.37 -0.62
C VAL A 82 19.55 2.34 -1.05
N LEU A 83 19.51 1.13 -0.49
CA LEU A 83 20.43 0.06 -0.85
C LEU A 83 20.15 -0.53 -2.23
N ASP A 84 18.88 -0.64 -2.62
CA ASP A 84 18.47 -1.19 -3.91
C ASP A 84 17.30 -0.38 -4.51
N PRO A 85 17.60 0.79 -5.10
CA PRO A 85 16.59 1.64 -5.71
C PRO A 85 15.94 1.01 -6.96
N PHE A 86 16.61 0.08 -7.63
CA PHE A 86 16.03 -0.62 -8.76
C PHE A 86 14.91 -1.56 -8.32
N PHE A 87 15.13 -2.32 -7.25
CA PHE A 87 14.08 -3.17 -6.68
C PHE A 87 12.92 -2.33 -6.16
N ASP A 88 13.19 -1.21 -5.48
CA ASP A 88 12.14 -0.30 -5.00
C ASP A 88 11.29 0.22 -6.17
N ALA A 89 11.91 0.71 -7.23
CA ALA A 89 11.21 1.19 -8.43
C ALA A 89 10.45 0.06 -9.15
N ASP A 90 11.02 -1.14 -9.21
CA ASP A 90 10.36 -2.29 -9.83
C ASP A 90 9.07 -2.68 -9.10
N VAL A 91 9.08 -2.72 -7.77
CA VAL A 91 7.89 -3.02 -6.98
C VAL A 91 6.91 -1.83 -7.00
N ASN A 92 7.40 -0.62 -6.66
CA ASN A 92 6.54 0.52 -6.34
C ASN A 92 6.10 1.33 -7.57
N VAL A 93 6.79 1.22 -8.70
CA VAL A 93 6.40 1.90 -9.95
C VAL A 93 5.87 0.88 -10.97
N ARG A 94 6.67 -0.13 -11.35
CA ARG A 94 6.22 -1.13 -12.32
C ARG A 94 5.03 -1.93 -11.79
N GLY A 95 5.03 -2.30 -10.49
CA GLY A 95 3.90 -2.96 -9.84
C GLY A 95 2.63 -2.11 -9.86
N VAL A 96 2.73 -0.82 -9.53
CA VAL A 96 1.61 0.13 -9.61
C VAL A 96 1.08 0.23 -11.05
N LEU A 97 1.97 0.36 -12.04
CA LEU A 97 1.56 0.41 -13.45
C LEU A 97 0.81 -0.85 -13.88
N ASN A 98 1.28 -2.02 -13.47
CA ASN A 98 0.60 -3.29 -13.77
C ASN A 98 -0.83 -3.32 -13.19
N VAL A 99 -1.01 -2.79 -11.97
CA VAL A 99 -2.32 -2.67 -11.31
C VAL A 99 -3.20 -1.63 -12.02
N LEU A 100 -2.65 -0.48 -12.41
CA LEU A 100 -3.40 0.59 -13.10
C LEU A 100 -3.85 0.17 -14.51
N GLU A 101 -2.99 -0.54 -15.26
CA GLU A 101 -3.35 -1.13 -16.54
C GLU A 101 -4.48 -2.15 -16.39
N ALA A 102 -4.41 -3.02 -15.37
CA ALA A 102 -5.50 -3.94 -15.08
C ALA A 102 -6.79 -3.22 -14.68
N ALA A 103 -6.70 -2.16 -13.88
CA ALA A 103 -7.84 -1.34 -13.46
C ALA A 103 -8.55 -0.71 -14.66
N LYS A 104 -7.77 -0.09 -15.55
CA LYS A 104 -8.28 0.49 -16.80
C LYS A 104 -9.00 -0.54 -17.65
N ASP A 105 -8.38 -1.70 -17.88
CA ASP A 105 -8.89 -2.73 -18.79
C ASP A 105 -10.09 -3.50 -18.20
N SER A 106 -10.26 -3.54 -16.87
CA SER A 106 -11.37 -4.22 -16.19
C SER A 106 -12.56 -3.33 -15.85
N GLY A 107 -12.47 -2.03 -16.15
CA GLY A 107 -13.56 -1.08 -15.88
C GLY A 107 -13.72 -0.74 -14.39
N VAL A 108 -12.64 -0.75 -13.64
CA VAL A 108 -12.59 -0.31 -12.23
C VAL A 108 -13.07 1.13 -12.12
N LYS A 109 -13.96 1.41 -11.17
CA LYS A 109 -14.53 2.74 -10.95
C LYS A 109 -13.57 3.68 -10.24
N LYS A 110 -12.77 3.14 -9.30
CA LYS A 110 -11.85 3.93 -8.48
C LYS A 110 -10.65 3.12 -7.98
N VAL A 111 -9.49 3.75 -7.97
CA VAL A 111 -8.29 3.25 -7.30
C VAL A 111 -8.03 4.08 -6.04
N ILE A 112 -7.89 3.43 -4.89
CA ILE A 112 -7.42 4.03 -3.65
C ILE A 112 -5.95 3.65 -3.52
N PHE A 113 -5.08 4.65 -3.51
CA PHE A 113 -3.63 4.48 -3.47
C PHE A 113 -3.06 4.93 -2.13
N ILE A 114 -2.26 4.07 -1.52
CA ILE A 114 -1.61 4.38 -0.26
C ILE A 114 -0.24 5.01 -0.54
N SER A 115 -0.19 6.30 -0.33
CA SER A 115 1.02 7.12 -0.34
C SER A 115 1.56 7.31 1.09
N SER A 116 2.55 8.17 1.29
CA SER A 116 3.21 8.33 2.57
C SER A 116 3.41 9.80 2.94
N GLY A 117 2.57 10.31 3.83
CA GLY A 117 2.75 11.65 4.41
C GLY A 117 4.03 11.77 5.25
N GLY A 118 4.52 10.66 5.79
CA GLY A 118 5.77 10.64 6.55
C GLY A 118 7.05 10.68 5.70
N ALA A 119 6.96 10.53 4.36
CA ALA A 119 8.15 10.42 3.53
C ALA A 119 8.22 11.44 2.39
N ILE A 120 7.08 11.84 1.80
CA ILE A 120 7.07 12.61 0.55
C ILE A 120 7.38 14.10 0.73
N TYR A 121 7.14 14.65 1.91
CA TYR A 121 7.36 16.08 2.18
C TYR A 121 8.81 16.43 2.57
N GLY A 122 9.64 15.41 2.80
CA GLY A 122 11.02 15.61 3.27
C GLY A 122 11.08 16.17 4.68
N GLU A 123 12.05 17.03 4.93
CA GLU A 123 12.14 17.75 6.21
C GLU A 123 11.07 18.83 6.26
N VAL A 124 10.11 18.65 7.15
CA VAL A 124 9.10 19.67 7.46
C VAL A 124 9.63 20.63 8.52
N GLY A 125 9.31 21.93 8.38
CA GLY A 125 9.70 22.95 9.34
C GLY A 125 8.97 22.84 10.69
N GLU A 126 8.77 23.97 11.34
CA GLU A 126 8.13 24.04 12.68
C GLU A 126 6.64 23.63 12.71
N HIS A 127 5.97 23.59 11.56
CA HIS A 127 4.56 23.24 11.46
C HIS A 127 4.36 21.87 10.80
N PRO A 128 3.32 21.11 11.22
CA PRO A 128 2.96 19.87 10.54
C PRO A 128 2.69 20.08 9.05
N ALA A 129 3.10 19.11 8.21
CA ALA A 129 2.79 19.15 6.79
C ALA A 129 1.28 19.01 6.55
N THR A 130 0.79 19.75 5.55
CA THR A 130 -0.55 19.62 5.00
C THR A 130 -0.47 19.05 3.60
N GLU A 131 -1.61 18.74 2.98
CA GLU A 131 -1.66 18.23 1.60
C GLU A 131 -1.09 19.21 0.57
N ASP A 132 -1.08 20.53 0.89
CA ASP A 132 -0.54 21.60 0.05
C ASP A 132 0.96 21.86 0.28
N SER A 133 1.57 21.19 1.24
CA SER A 133 3.00 21.34 1.52
C SER A 133 3.85 20.88 0.33
N PRO A 134 4.98 21.54 0.04
CA PRO A 134 5.85 21.17 -1.06
C PRO A 134 6.36 19.72 -0.95
N ILE A 135 6.24 18.97 -2.03
CA ILE A 135 6.75 17.60 -2.13
C ILE A 135 8.26 17.66 -2.35
N ARG A 136 9.03 17.09 -1.42
CA ARG A 136 10.51 17.07 -1.42
C ARG A 136 11.04 15.70 -0.97
N PRO A 137 10.86 14.64 -1.78
CA PRO A 137 11.21 13.28 -1.39
C PRO A 137 12.72 13.14 -1.19
N LEU A 138 13.15 12.55 -0.06
CA LEU A 138 14.54 12.37 0.33
C LEU A 138 15.02 10.92 0.23
N SER A 139 14.19 10.01 -0.30
CA SER A 139 14.56 8.61 -0.49
C SER A 139 13.95 8.04 -1.77
N PRO A 140 14.53 6.98 -2.36
CA PRO A 140 13.91 6.29 -3.50
C PRO A 140 12.46 5.87 -3.22
N TYR A 141 12.17 5.32 -2.03
CA TYR A 141 10.81 5.00 -1.60
C TYR A 141 9.86 6.20 -1.71
N ALA A 142 10.27 7.37 -1.20
CA ALA A 142 9.45 8.57 -1.28
C ALA A 142 9.26 9.02 -2.74
N VAL A 143 10.30 8.95 -3.57
CA VAL A 143 10.22 9.25 -5.02
C VAL A 143 9.23 8.32 -5.71
N THR A 144 9.27 7.02 -5.44
CA THR A 144 8.36 6.05 -6.06
C THR A 144 6.90 6.24 -5.62
N LYS A 145 6.65 6.66 -4.37
CA LYS A 145 5.31 7.04 -3.92
C LYS A 145 4.77 8.26 -4.66
N VAL A 146 5.59 9.31 -4.83
CA VAL A 146 5.23 10.50 -5.62
C VAL A 146 5.00 10.14 -7.09
N ALA A 147 5.81 9.26 -7.66
CA ALA A 147 5.61 8.75 -9.02
C ALA A 147 4.24 8.06 -9.16
N GLY A 148 3.85 7.23 -8.19
CA GLY A 148 2.52 6.59 -8.16
C GLY A 148 1.38 7.61 -8.17
N GLU A 149 1.46 8.70 -7.38
CA GLU A 149 0.47 9.78 -7.38
C GLU A 149 0.35 10.45 -8.77
N ASN A 150 1.50 10.72 -9.43
CA ASN A 150 1.52 11.31 -10.76
C ASN A 150 0.94 10.37 -11.82
N TYR A 151 1.19 9.07 -11.75
CA TYR A 151 0.56 8.10 -12.65
C TYR A 151 -0.95 8.05 -12.46
N LEU A 152 -1.47 8.08 -11.24
CA LEU A 152 -2.91 8.14 -10.98
C LEU A 152 -3.54 9.38 -11.62
N PHE A 153 -2.90 10.54 -11.48
CA PHE A 153 -3.35 11.76 -12.13
C PHE A 153 -3.37 11.63 -13.66
N PHE A 154 -2.32 11.04 -14.24
CA PHE A 154 -2.28 10.74 -15.68
C PHE A 154 -3.43 9.82 -16.11
N TYR A 155 -3.65 8.69 -15.38
CA TYR A 155 -4.72 7.74 -15.71
C TYR A 155 -6.11 8.35 -15.58
N LYS A 156 -6.31 9.25 -14.63
CA LYS A 156 -7.56 10.01 -14.50
C LYS A 156 -7.81 10.88 -15.73
N ASN A 157 -6.82 11.64 -16.16
CA ASN A 157 -6.96 12.58 -17.27
C ASN A 157 -7.08 11.86 -18.63
N GLN A 158 -6.30 10.78 -18.82
CA GLN A 158 -6.24 10.07 -20.09
C GLN A 158 -7.36 9.05 -20.27
N TYR A 159 -7.75 8.37 -19.19
CA TYR A 159 -8.66 7.22 -19.26
C TYR A 159 -9.91 7.37 -18.39
N GLY A 160 -10.04 8.45 -17.64
CA GLY A 160 -11.17 8.69 -16.74
C GLY A 160 -11.17 7.81 -15.48
N LEU A 161 -10.08 7.09 -15.18
CA LEU A 161 -9.97 6.25 -14.00
C LEU A 161 -9.94 7.10 -12.73
N ASP A 162 -10.99 7.06 -11.93
CA ASP A 162 -11.06 7.85 -10.70
C ASP A 162 -10.09 7.32 -9.62
N PHE A 163 -9.59 8.22 -8.77
CA PHE A 163 -8.67 7.83 -7.72
C PHE A 163 -8.84 8.64 -6.44
N THR A 164 -8.31 8.09 -5.35
CA THR A 164 -8.06 8.78 -4.09
C THR A 164 -6.67 8.41 -3.61
N VAL A 165 -5.86 9.40 -3.24
CA VAL A 165 -4.57 9.21 -2.61
C VAL A 165 -4.71 9.41 -1.10
N LEU A 166 -4.25 8.43 -0.32
CA LEU A 166 -4.18 8.52 1.14
C LEU A 166 -2.71 8.63 1.55
N ARG A 167 -2.28 9.82 1.94
CA ARG A 167 -0.94 10.10 2.44
C ARG A 167 -0.87 9.80 3.93
N TYR A 168 -0.66 8.53 4.27
CA TYR A 168 -0.63 8.09 5.66
C TYR A 168 0.53 8.72 6.42
N ALA A 169 0.25 9.17 7.64
CA ALA A 169 1.27 9.42 8.65
C ALA A 169 1.79 8.08 9.20
N ASN A 170 2.59 8.11 10.29
CA ASN A 170 3.08 6.87 10.90
C ASN A 170 1.93 6.12 11.59
N ILE A 171 1.45 5.09 10.92
CA ILE A 171 0.38 4.22 11.43
C ILE A 171 0.97 3.24 12.45
N TYR A 172 0.23 2.97 13.52
CA TYR A 172 0.56 1.96 14.53
C TYR A 172 -0.68 1.19 14.96
N GLY A 173 -0.49 -0.02 15.48
CA GLY A 173 -1.59 -0.85 15.97
C GLY A 173 -1.31 -2.34 15.94
N PRO A 174 -2.35 -3.17 16.23
CA PRO A 174 -2.25 -4.63 16.16
C PRO A 174 -1.75 -5.13 14.81
N ARG A 175 -1.10 -6.28 14.77
CA ARG A 175 -0.46 -6.89 13.59
C ARG A 175 0.77 -6.14 13.07
N GLN A 176 1.17 -5.02 13.66
CA GLN A 176 2.41 -4.34 13.30
C GLN A 176 3.61 -5.17 13.80
N ILE A 177 4.59 -5.37 12.90
CA ILE A 177 5.84 -6.04 13.25
C ILE A 177 6.70 -5.01 13.98
N SER A 178 7.25 -5.39 15.15
CA SER A 178 8.11 -4.55 16.00
C SER A 178 9.58 -4.48 15.56
N HIS A 179 9.92 -5.16 14.45
CA HIS A 179 11.28 -5.23 13.90
C HIS A 179 11.39 -4.48 12.57
N GLY A 180 12.61 -4.07 12.20
CA GLY A 180 12.87 -3.33 10.98
C GLY A 180 12.46 -1.86 11.11
N GLU A 181 11.59 -1.39 10.23
CA GLU A 181 11.06 -0.01 10.23
C GLU A 181 9.80 0.16 11.09
N ALA A 182 9.68 -0.62 12.15
CA ALA A 182 8.57 -0.46 13.07
C ALA A 182 8.59 0.93 13.71
N GLY A 183 7.42 1.56 13.77
CA GLY A 183 7.27 2.81 14.52
C GLY A 183 7.58 2.60 16.01
N VAL A 184 8.02 3.66 16.67
CA VAL A 184 8.41 3.67 18.09
C VAL A 184 7.37 3.01 19.02
N VAL A 185 6.07 3.15 18.69
CA VAL A 185 4.98 2.57 19.50
C VAL A 185 5.06 1.04 19.53
N ALA A 186 5.22 0.38 18.38
CA ALA A 186 5.32 -1.08 18.31
C ALA A 186 6.58 -1.60 19.01
N ILE A 187 7.71 -0.91 18.85
CA ILE A 187 8.98 -1.25 19.51
C ILE A 187 8.86 -1.14 21.04
N PHE A 188 8.30 -0.04 21.54
CA PHE A 188 8.15 0.17 22.98
C PHE A 188 7.16 -0.81 23.60
N MET A 189 6.05 -1.08 22.94
CA MET A 189 5.08 -2.08 23.41
C MET A 189 5.72 -3.46 23.55
N GLU A 190 6.47 -3.92 22.54
CA GLU A 190 7.17 -5.20 22.62
C GLU A 190 8.20 -5.23 23.76
N ARG A 191 9.00 -4.16 23.89
CA ARG A 191 10.00 -4.07 24.98
C ARG A 191 9.34 -4.11 26.35
N LEU A 192 8.28 -3.34 26.57
CA LEU A 192 7.54 -3.33 27.82
C LEU A 192 6.95 -4.71 28.14
N MET A 193 6.33 -5.36 27.16
CA MET A 193 5.76 -6.71 27.34
C MET A 193 6.84 -7.77 27.61
N SER A 194 8.06 -7.54 27.13
CA SER A 194 9.22 -8.42 27.35
C SER A 194 10.05 -8.06 28.61
N GLY A 195 9.62 -7.07 29.40
CA GLY A 195 10.37 -6.59 30.58
C GLY A 195 11.69 -5.88 30.24
N LYS A 196 11.86 -5.41 29.03
CA LYS A 196 13.06 -4.69 28.55
C LYS A 196 12.88 -3.18 28.69
N PRO A 197 13.96 -2.42 28.97
CA PRO A 197 13.88 -0.95 29.01
C PRO A 197 13.53 -0.38 27.62
N CYS A 198 12.75 0.69 27.64
CA CYS A 198 12.39 1.47 26.45
C CYS A 198 13.46 2.50 26.11
#